data_09a8ab9ef5f673744df7c0e7f2a30e9f
#
_entry.id   09a8ab9ef5f673744df7c0e7f2a30e9f
#
_cell.length_a   1.000
_cell.length_b   1.000
_cell.length_c   1.000
_cell.angle_alpha   90.00
_cell.angle_beta   90.00
_cell.angle_gamma   90.00
#
_symmetry.space_group_name_H-M   'P 1'
#
loop_
_entity.id
_entity.type
_entity.pdbx_description
1 polymer ?
#
loop_
_entity_poly.entity_id
_entity_poly.type
_entity_poly.pdbx_seq_one_letter_code
_entity_poly.pdbx_strand_id
1 'polypeptide(L)'
;DSGAHGVTALLVPCDVPGLTRNRFDCHGQRAIGRGSLFFENVRVPVDHRLGDENKGFVQVMQGFDFSRALIGLQVLSVARASLEESWEYAAQREAFGQPLTAFQGVSHPLADFDTQVTAARLLCLQALWLKDHDLPHSAEAAMCKWWAPKLAYDAIHQCLLTHGHGGYDRGIMEQRLRDVLGFQIGDGTAQIMKTVIARTR
;
A
#
# COMPACT_ATOMS: atom_id res chain seq x y z
N ASP A 1 -2.23 24.47 23.39
CA ASP A 1 -2.03 23.64 22.19
C ASP A 1 -0.75 22.84 22.35
N SER A 2 -0.86 21.55 22.64
CA SER A 2 0.27 20.65 22.94
C SER A 2 0.67 19.79 21.71
N GLY A 3 0.28 20.18 20.51
CA GLY A 3 0.57 19.45 19.27
C GLY A 3 -0.02 18.03 19.31
N ALA A 4 0.82 17.01 19.12
CA ALA A 4 0.40 15.60 19.12
C ALA A 4 -0.23 15.16 20.46
N HIS A 5 0.11 15.82 21.56
CA HIS A 5 -0.46 15.54 22.89
C HIS A 5 -1.82 16.22 23.17
N GLY A 6 -2.37 16.96 22.20
CA GLY A 6 -3.69 17.59 22.29
C GLY A 6 -4.76 16.90 21.42
N VAL A 7 -4.49 15.69 20.90
CA VAL A 7 -5.38 14.97 19.98
C VAL A 7 -6.11 13.86 20.74
N THR A 8 -7.45 13.85 20.62
CA THR A 8 -8.31 12.78 21.16
C THR A 8 -9.01 12.07 20.01
N ALA A 9 -9.09 10.74 20.08
CA ALA A 9 -9.79 9.93 19.08
C ALA A 9 -11.24 9.69 19.52
N LEU A 10 -12.18 9.82 18.56
CA LEU A 10 -13.60 9.62 18.77
C LEU A 10 -14.19 8.72 17.68
N LEU A 11 -15.09 7.83 18.03
CA LEU A 11 -15.97 7.12 17.09
C LEU A 11 -17.16 7.99 16.76
N VAL A 12 -17.32 8.34 15.48
CA VAL A 12 -18.43 9.15 15.01
C VAL A 12 -19.28 8.32 14.06
N PRO A 13 -20.57 8.03 14.39
CA PRO A 13 -21.46 7.39 13.43
C PRO A 13 -21.62 8.23 12.17
N CYS A 14 -21.69 7.56 11.00
CA CYS A 14 -21.74 8.27 9.71
C CYS A 14 -23.09 8.89 9.36
N ASP A 15 -24.12 8.71 10.18
CA ASP A 15 -25.50 9.17 9.99
C ASP A 15 -25.90 10.26 10.98
N VAL A 16 -24.94 10.81 11.74
CA VAL A 16 -25.24 11.89 12.72
C VAL A 16 -25.56 13.22 12.03
N PRO A 17 -26.45 14.04 12.59
CA PRO A 17 -26.72 15.40 12.12
C PRO A 17 -25.44 16.25 12.11
N GLY A 18 -25.25 17.04 11.05
CA GLY A 18 -24.09 17.90 10.88
C GLY A 18 -22.87 17.22 10.22
N LEU A 19 -22.95 15.92 9.88
CA LEU A 19 -21.94 15.23 9.10
C LEU A 19 -22.37 15.18 7.63
N THR A 20 -21.59 15.78 6.75
CA THR A 20 -21.75 15.66 5.28
C THR A 20 -20.55 14.97 4.65
N ARG A 21 -20.79 14.33 3.49
CA ARG A 21 -19.80 13.49 2.81
C ARG A 21 -19.79 13.74 1.33
N ASN A 22 -18.61 13.84 0.74
CA ASN A 22 -18.43 13.86 -0.72
C ASN A 22 -17.53 12.72 -1.15
N ARG A 23 -17.89 12.02 -2.23
CA ARG A 23 -17.04 10.98 -2.83
C ARG A 23 -16.13 11.58 -3.89
N PHE A 24 -14.87 11.14 -3.93
CA PHE A 24 -13.94 11.47 -5.00
C PHE A 24 -14.06 10.49 -6.17
N ASP A 25 -13.89 10.97 -7.39
CA ASP A 25 -13.62 10.11 -8.56
C ASP A 25 -12.11 9.79 -8.56
N CYS A 26 -11.77 8.64 -8.01
CA CYS A 26 -10.38 8.25 -7.84
C CYS A 26 -9.85 7.50 -9.06
N HIS A 27 -8.54 7.67 -9.33
CA HIS A 27 -7.83 6.98 -10.39
C HIS A 27 -7.88 5.44 -10.26
N GLY A 28 -7.63 4.93 -9.05
CA GLY A 28 -7.72 3.50 -8.70
C GLY A 28 -8.51 3.28 -7.41
N GLN A 29 -8.58 2.02 -6.94
CA GLN A 29 -9.29 1.60 -5.73
C GLN A 29 -10.77 2.04 -5.73
N ARG A 30 -11.41 2.03 -6.87
CA ARG A 30 -12.77 2.55 -7.06
C ARG A 30 -13.83 1.79 -6.26
N ALA A 31 -13.59 0.51 -5.96
CA ALA A 31 -14.49 -0.32 -5.15
C ALA A 31 -14.58 0.17 -3.70
N ILE A 32 -13.46 0.61 -3.11
CA ILE A 32 -13.40 1.14 -1.75
C ILE A 32 -13.89 2.59 -1.75
N GLY A 33 -13.36 3.41 -2.66
CA GLY A 33 -13.63 4.83 -2.75
C GLY A 33 -12.90 5.64 -1.68
N ARG A 34 -12.89 6.95 -1.88
CA ARG A 34 -12.37 7.97 -0.96
C ARG A 34 -13.27 9.20 -1.03
N GLY A 35 -13.19 10.06 -0.03
CA GLY A 35 -14.02 11.24 0.01
C GLY A 35 -13.58 12.23 1.09
N SER A 36 -14.31 13.32 1.20
CA SER A 36 -14.21 14.28 2.30
C SER A 36 -15.36 14.10 3.28
N LEU A 37 -15.06 14.29 4.55
CA LEU A 37 -16.03 14.40 5.63
C LEU A 37 -15.99 15.84 6.17
N PHE A 38 -17.16 16.43 6.32
CA PHE A 38 -17.33 17.77 6.89
C PHE A 38 -18.18 17.65 8.15
N PHE A 39 -17.67 18.21 9.24
CA PHE A 39 -18.32 18.16 10.55
C PHE A 39 -18.73 19.57 10.94
N GLU A 40 -20.03 19.79 11.09
CA GLU A 40 -20.60 21.06 11.52
C GLU A 40 -21.46 20.86 12.78
N ASN A 41 -20.95 21.33 13.91
CA ASN A 41 -21.59 21.20 15.22
C ASN A 41 -22.00 19.76 15.59
N VAL A 42 -21.26 18.75 15.12
CA VAL A 42 -21.52 17.34 15.40
C VAL A 42 -21.28 17.07 16.89
N ARG A 43 -22.30 16.53 17.55
CA ARG A 43 -22.22 16.10 18.96
C ARG A 43 -22.00 14.60 19.02
N VAL A 44 -20.99 14.19 19.78
CA VAL A 44 -20.62 12.79 19.98
C VAL A 44 -20.65 12.50 21.49
N PRO A 45 -21.30 11.41 21.94
CA PRO A 45 -21.28 10.99 23.34
C PRO A 45 -19.85 10.76 23.82
N VAL A 46 -19.60 11.05 25.12
CA VAL A 46 -18.24 10.92 25.70
C VAL A 46 -17.77 9.47 25.74
N ASP A 47 -18.66 8.51 25.83
CA ASP A 47 -18.38 7.07 25.78
C ASP A 47 -17.97 6.56 24.40
N HIS A 48 -18.13 7.36 23.34
CA HIS A 48 -17.57 7.10 22.01
C HIS A 48 -16.08 7.49 21.91
N ARG A 49 -15.46 7.95 22.98
CA ARG A 49 -14.02 8.24 23.00
C ARG A 49 -13.22 6.93 22.96
N LEU A 50 -12.25 6.87 22.05
CA LEU A 50 -11.31 5.77 21.93
C LEU A 50 -10.07 6.04 22.78
N GLY A 51 -9.92 5.29 23.88
CA GLY A 51 -8.82 5.44 24.80
C GLY A 51 -8.87 6.73 25.62
N ASP A 52 -7.72 7.16 26.14
CA ASP A 52 -7.61 8.33 27.00
C ASP A 52 -7.65 9.64 26.20
N GLU A 53 -8.15 10.68 26.85
CA GLU A 53 -8.11 12.04 26.32
C GLU A 53 -6.67 12.48 26.06
N ASN A 54 -6.44 13.14 24.93
CA ASN A 54 -5.12 13.60 24.49
C ASN A 54 -4.12 12.48 24.13
N LYS A 55 -4.54 11.22 23.99
CA LYS A 55 -3.70 10.08 23.59
C LYS A 55 -4.04 9.56 22.19
N GLY A 56 -5.00 10.13 21.51
CA GLY A 56 -5.49 9.63 20.20
C GLY A 56 -4.42 9.63 19.11
N PHE A 57 -3.51 10.59 19.07
CA PHE A 57 -2.42 10.60 18.09
C PHE A 57 -1.50 9.38 18.24
N VAL A 58 -1.05 9.10 19.47
CA VAL A 58 -0.17 7.96 19.77
C VAL A 58 -0.85 6.64 19.39
N GLN A 59 -2.12 6.51 19.76
CA GLN A 59 -2.93 5.32 19.47
C GLN A 59 -3.08 5.06 17.96
N VAL A 60 -3.34 6.11 17.17
CA VAL A 60 -3.43 6.01 15.72
C VAL A 60 -2.07 5.65 15.08
N MET A 61 -0.97 6.23 15.58
CA MET A 61 0.38 5.91 15.08
C MET A 61 0.77 4.45 15.33
N GLN A 62 0.42 3.89 16.49
CA GLN A 62 0.62 2.46 16.76
C GLN A 62 -0.18 1.57 15.81
N GLY A 63 -1.41 1.97 15.47
CA GLY A 63 -2.22 1.29 14.45
C GLY A 63 -1.57 1.34 13.06
N PHE A 64 -0.98 2.48 12.70
CA PHE A 64 -0.28 2.63 11.42
C PHE A 64 0.98 1.78 11.32
N ASP A 65 1.75 1.57 12.37
CA ASP A 65 2.93 0.70 12.32
C ASP A 65 2.55 -0.74 11.98
N PHE A 66 1.39 -1.20 12.43
CA PHE A 66 0.84 -2.49 12.02
C PHE A 66 0.31 -2.48 10.57
N SER A 67 -0.55 -1.53 10.21
CA SER A 67 -1.17 -1.47 8.88
C SER A 67 -0.16 -1.28 7.76
N ARG A 68 0.95 -0.57 7.99
CA ARG A 68 2.02 -0.34 7.01
C ARG A 68 2.67 -1.62 6.51
N ALA A 69 2.92 -2.59 7.40
CA ALA A 69 3.44 -3.90 7.00
C ALA A 69 2.41 -4.72 6.22
N LEU A 70 1.13 -4.67 6.61
CA LEU A 70 0.04 -5.33 5.90
C LEU A 70 -0.19 -4.73 4.51
N ILE A 71 -0.14 -3.40 4.37
CA ILE A 71 -0.19 -2.71 3.07
C ILE A 71 0.95 -3.21 2.17
N GLY A 72 2.17 -3.35 2.72
CA GLY A 72 3.30 -3.91 2.00
C GLY A 72 2.98 -5.30 1.44
N LEU A 73 2.49 -6.22 2.27
CA LEU A 73 2.11 -7.57 1.83
C LEU A 73 0.98 -7.56 0.80
N GLN A 74 -0.01 -6.70 0.97
CA GLN A 74 -1.14 -6.58 0.04
C GLN A 74 -0.66 -6.21 -1.36
N VAL A 75 0.12 -5.15 -1.51
CA VAL A 75 0.58 -4.69 -2.83
C VAL A 75 1.59 -5.65 -3.46
N LEU A 76 2.46 -6.28 -2.66
CA LEU A 76 3.41 -7.30 -3.14
C LEU A 76 2.70 -8.57 -3.61
N SER A 77 1.56 -8.94 -3.00
CA SER A 77 0.75 -10.06 -3.49
C SER A 77 0.16 -9.79 -4.87
N VAL A 78 -0.27 -8.55 -5.13
CA VAL A 78 -0.74 -8.11 -6.45
C VAL A 78 0.39 -8.13 -7.47
N ALA A 79 1.59 -7.63 -7.09
CA ALA A 79 2.77 -7.67 -7.95
C ALA A 79 3.18 -9.11 -8.29
N ARG A 80 3.18 -10.01 -7.30
CA ARG A 80 3.51 -11.42 -7.50
C ARG A 80 2.54 -12.10 -8.48
N ALA A 81 1.23 -11.90 -8.30
CA ALA A 81 0.24 -12.45 -9.25
C ALA A 81 0.47 -11.92 -10.67
N SER A 82 0.85 -10.65 -10.82
CA SER A 82 1.16 -10.06 -12.12
C SER A 82 2.44 -10.65 -12.74
N LEU A 83 3.46 -10.93 -11.93
CA LEU A 83 4.69 -11.60 -12.37
C LEU A 83 4.41 -13.04 -12.81
N GLU A 84 3.64 -13.81 -12.03
CA GLU A 84 3.25 -15.18 -12.37
C GLU A 84 2.52 -15.22 -13.73
N GLU A 85 1.52 -14.37 -13.95
CA GLU A 85 0.82 -14.22 -15.23
C GLU A 85 1.74 -13.81 -16.36
N SER A 86 2.74 -12.94 -16.11
CA SER A 86 3.69 -12.49 -17.11
C SER A 86 4.69 -13.58 -17.51
N TRP A 87 5.12 -14.41 -16.57
CA TRP A 87 5.95 -15.58 -16.87
C TRP A 87 5.20 -16.59 -17.72
N GLU A 88 3.94 -16.89 -17.39
CA GLU A 88 3.08 -17.77 -18.19
C GLU A 88 2.88 -17.23 -19.59
N TYR A 89 2.57 -15.95 -19.74
CA TYR A 89 2.44 -15.30 -21.03
C TYR A 89 3.74 -15.37 -21.84
N ALA A 90 4.87 -15.03 -21.22
CA ALA A 90 6.17 -15.04 -21.90
C ALA A 90 6.64 -16.43 -22.32
N ALA A 91 6.22 -17.48 -21.60
CA ALA A 91 6.49 -18.86 -21.96
C ALA A 91 5.65 -19.35 -23.15
N GLN A 92 4.45 -18.80 -23.32
CA GLN A 92 3.51 -19.23 -24.39
C GLN A 92 3.64 -18.35 -25.64
N ARG A 93 3.95 -17.06 -25.47
CA ARG A 93 4.05 -16.12 -26.60
C ARG A 93 5.35 -16.29 -27.34
N GLU A 94 5.28 -16.57 -28.61
CA GLU A 94 6.44 -16.66 -29.51
C GLU A 94 6.65 -15.35 -30.30
N ALA A 95 7.92 -15.01 -30.48
CA ALA A 95 8.39 -13.97 -31.38
C ALA A 95 9.74 -14.42 -31.98
N PHE A 96 9.98 -14.11 -33.23
CA PHE A 96 11.22 -14.48 -33.95
C PHE A 96 11.56 -15.97 -33.82
N GLY A 97 10.54 -16.84 -33.81
CA GLY A 97 10.69 -18.31 -33.84
C GLY A 97 10.99 -18.95 -32.47
N GLN A 98 10.85 -18.22 -31.34
CA GLN A 98 11.08 -18.76 -30.02
C GLN A 98 10.20 -18.05 -28.97
N PRO A 99 9.95 -18.68 -27.77
CA PRO A 99 9.21 -18.06 -26.69
C PRO A 99 9.87 -16.78 -26.19
N LEU A 100 9.06 -15.84 -25.68
CA LEU A 100 9.61 -14.58 -25.14
C LEU A 100 10.57 -14.80 -23.97
N THR A 101 10.42 -15.88 -23.22
CA THR A 101 11.34 -16.25 -22.12
C THR A 101 12.77 -16.52 -22.57
N ALA A 102 12.98 -16.87 -23.84
CA ALA A 102 14.32 -17.06 -24.39
C ALA A 102 15.09 -15.73 -24.60
N PHE A 103 14.39 -14.61 -24.59
CA PHE A 103 15.01 -13.31 -24.74
C PHE A 103 15.37 -12.73 -23.36
N GLN A 104 16.67 -12.50 -23.11
CA GLN A 104 17.15 -11.92 -21.84
C GLN A 104 16.54 -10.54 -21.57
N GLY A 105 16.24 -9.75 -22.59
CA GLY A 105 15.53 -8.47 -22.45
C GLY A 105 14.11 -8.58 -21.88
N VAL A 106 13.52 -9.77 -21.87
CA VAL A 106 12.21 -10.07 -21.29
C VAL A 106 12.37 -10.82 -19.95
N SER A 107 13.15 -11.92 -19.95
CA SER A 107 13.26 -12.79 -18.78
C SER A 107 14.05 -12.16 -17.62
N HIS A 108 15.12 -11.38 -17.88
CA HIS A 108 15.92 -10.77 -16.82
C HIS A 108 15.15 -9.74 -15.99
N PRO A 109 14.42 -8.76 -16.57
CA PRO A 109 13.59 -7.85 -15.78
C PRO A 109 12.54 -8.56 -14.92
N LEU A 110 11.92 -9.63 -15.40
CA LEU A 110 10.97 -10.41 -14.61
C LEU A 110 11.66 -11.10 -13.42
N ALA A 111 12.83 -11.72 -13.64
CA ALA A 111 13.62 -12.36 -12.59
C ALA A 111 14.12 -11.34 -11.52
N ASP A 112 14.51 -10.15 -11.95
CA ASP A 112 14.89 -9.06 -11.03
C ASP A 112 13.73 -8.67 -10.11
N PHE A 113 12.53 -8.52 -10.67
CA PHE A 113 11.35 -8.20 -9.85
C PHE A 113 10.92 -9.35 -8.96
N ASP A 114 11.00 -10.61 -9.39
CA ASP A 114 10.74 -11.77 -8.52
C ASP A 114 11.65 -11.76 -7.29
N THR A 115 12.94 -11.48 -7.51
CA THR A 115 13.93 -11.38 -6.43
C THR A 115 13.57 -10.26 -5.44
N GLN A 116 13.30 -9.07 -5.95
CA GLN A 116 13.00 -7.89 -5.14
C GLN A 116 11.67 -8.03 -4.40
N VAL A 117 10.62 -8.55 -5.04
CA VAL A 117 9.30 -8.80 -4.43
C VAL A 117 9.44 -9.83 -3.31
N THR A 118 10.24 -10.88 -3.51
CA THR A 118 10.53 -11.87 -2.45
C THR A 118 11.23 -11.22 -1.26
N ALA A 119 12.27 -10.42 -1.50
CA ALA A 119 13.01 -9.72 -0.44
C ALA A 119 12.11 -8.73 0.33
N ALA A 120 11.31 -7.94 -0.38
CA ALA A 120 10.39 -6.99 0.23
C ALA A 120 9.29 -7.69 1.06
N ARG A 121 8.81 -8.86 0.60
CA ARG A 121 7.86 -9.68 1.36
C ARG A 121 8.47 -10.18 2.66
N LEU A 122 9.72 -10.66 2.66
CA LEU A 122 10.42 -11.08 3.87
C LEU A 122 10.58 -9.93 4.87
N LEU A 123 10.87 -8.71 4.39
CA LEU A 123 10.91 -7.52 5.24
C LEU A 123 9.56 -7.24 5.91
N CYS A 124 8.44 -7.36 5.17
CA CYS A 124 7.11 -7.19 5.74
C CYS A 124 6.80 -8.25 6.81
N LEU A 125 7.18 -9.51 6.57
CA LEU A 125 7.01 -10.59 7.55
C LEU A 125 7.89 -10.36 8.78
N GLN A 126 9.11 -9.84 8.62
CA GLN A 126 9.97 -9.44 9.73
C GLN A 126 9.32 -8.35 10.58
N ALA A 127 8.75 -7.31 9.98
CA ALA A 127 8.07 -6.25 10.72
C ALA A 127 6.90 -6.78 11.54
N LEU A 128 6.11 -7.71 10.99
CA LEU A 128 4.99 -8.35 11.69
C LEU A 128 5.49 -9.29 12.80
N TRP A 129 6.56 -10.05 12.55
CA TRP A 129 7.17 -10.92 13.55
C TRP A 129 7.68 -10.12 14.75
N LEU A 130 8.37 -8.99 14.51
CA LEU A 130 8.82 -8.09 15.57
C LEU A 130 7.64 -7.59 16.41
N LYS A 131 6.54 -7.18 15.74
CA LYS A 131 5.31 -6.76 16.41
C LYS A 131 4.73 -7.86 17.29
N ASP A 132 4.64 -9.09 16.78
CA ASP A 132 4.07 -10.23 17.52
C ASP A 132 4.89 -10.63 18.75
N HIS A 133 6.16 -10.19 18.81
CA HIS A 133 7.06 -10.40 19.95
C HIS A 133 7.25 -9.14 20.80
N ASP A 134 6.39 -8.12 20.65
CA ASP A 134 6.45 -6.84 21.37
C ASP A 134 7.82 -6.12 21.25
N LEU A 135 8.52 -6.34 20.13
CA LEU A 135 9.79 -5.69 19.81
C LEU A 135 9.57 -4.39 19.01
N PRO A 136 10.50 -3.41 19.11
CA PRO A 136 10.46 -2.21 18.27
C PRO A 136 10.44 -2.57 16.78
N HIS A 137 9.48 -2.03 16.02
CA HIS A 137 9.26 -2.37 14.61
C HIS A 137 8.86 -1.18 13.73
N SER A 138 8.85 0.04 14.28
CA SER A 138 8.42 1.23 13.53
C SER A 138 9.30 1.54 12.32
N ALA A 139 10.62 1.25 12.41
CA ALA A 139 11.54 1.41 11.28
C ALA A 139 11.21 0.42 10.16
N GLU A 140 11.04 -0.85 10.49
CA GLU A 140 10.73 -1.92 9.53
C GLU A 140 9.35 -1.69 8.89
N ALA A 141 8.34 -1.30 9.68
CA ALA A 141 7.02 -0.91 9.17
C ALA A 141 7.10 0.26 8.18
N ALA A 142 7.90 1.28 8.50
CA ALA A 142 8.12 2.41 7.59
C ALA A 142 8.89 2.00 6.32
N MET A 143 9.87 1.08 6.43
CA MET A 143 10.57 0.50 5.27
C MET A 143 9.59 -0.24 4.35
N CYS A 144 8.72 -1.09 4.89
CA CYS A 144 7.69 -1.78 4.14
C CYS A 144 6.81 -0.79 3.38
N LYS A 145 6.35 0.25 4.05
CA LYS A 145 5.37 1.20 3.51
C LYS A 145 5.90 2.07 2.36
N TRP A 146 7.16 2.49 2.41
CA TRP A 146 7.68 3.28 1.31
C TRP A 146 8.19 2.44 0.14
N TRP A 147 8.77 1.26 0.42
CA TRP A 147 9.40 0.45 -0.62
C TRP A 147 8.41 -0.47 -1.34
N ALA A 148 7.59 -1.23 -0.61
CA ALA A 148 6.71 -2.22 -1.21
C ALA A 148 5.71 -1.64 -2.23
N PRO A 149 5.01 -0.49 -1.99
CA PRO A 149 4.11 0.07 -2.99
C PRO A 149 4.83 0.60 -4.24
N LYS A 150 6.04 1.15 -4.08
CA LYS A 150 6.85 1.57 -5.23
C LYS A 150 7.28 0.37 -6.06
N LEU A 151 7.84 -0.64 -5.41
CA LEU A 151 8.28 -1.87 -6.05
C LEU A 151 7.14 -2.59 -6.76
N ALA A 152 5.97 -2.69 -6.11
CA ALA A 152 4.79 -3.31 -6.71
C ALA A 152 4.35 -2.56 -7.97
N TYR A 153 4.35 -1.24 -7.95
CA TYR A 153 4.04 -0.43 -9.12
C TYR A 153 5.03 -0.68 -10.26
N ASP A 154 6.34 -0.65 -9.97
CA ASP A 154 7.39 -0.85 -10.97
C ASP A 154 7.33 -2.28 -11.57
N ALA A 155 7.08 -3.31 -10.73
CA ALA A 155 6.91 -4.69 -11.18
C ALA A 155 5.69 -4.87 -12.08
N ILE A 156 4.52 -4.35 -11.67
CA ILE A 156 3.29 -4.43 -12.47
C ILE A 156 3.44 -3.66 -13.79
N HIS A 157 4.11 -2.50 -13.76
CA HIS A 157 4.42 -1.75 -14.97
C HIS A 157 5.29 -2.58 -15.93
N GLN A 158 6.33 -3.26 -15.44
CA GLN A 158 7.14 -4.17 -16.27
C GLN A 158 6.30 -5.32 -16.81
N CYS A 159 5.41 -5.90 -16.01
CA CYS A 159 4.47 -6.93 -16.46
C CYS A 159 3.58 -6.44 -17.61
N LEU A 160 3.03 -5.23 -17.47
CA LEU A 160 2.22 -4.59 -18.51
C LEU A 160 3.00 -4.44 -19.81
N LEU A 161 4.26 -3.97 -19.75
CA LEU A 161 5.14 -3.86 -20.92
C LEU A 161 5.44 -5.24 -21.56
N THR A 162 5.60 -6.27 -20.74
CA THR A 162 5.84 -7.64 -21.21
C THR A 162 4.66 -8.17 -22.04
N HIS A 163 3.42 -7.83 -21.67
CA HIS A 163 2.21 -8.19 -22.43
C HIS A 163 2.02 -7.35 -23.70
N GLY A 164 2.80 -6.29 -23.91
CA GLY A 164 2.71 -5.42 -25.07
C GLY A 164 1.34 -4.78 -25.22
N HIS A 165 0.75 -4.86 -26.42
CA HIS A 165 -0.57 -4.26 -26.67
C HIS A 165 -1.66 -4.78 -25.71
N GLY A 166 -1.69 -6.09 -25.44
CA GLY A 166 -2.64 -6.69 -24.51
C GLY A 166 -2.52 -6.16 -23.06
N GLY A 167 -1.34 -5.74 -22.64
CA GLY A 167 -1.13 -5.07 -21.35
C GLY A 167 -1.68 -3.64 -21.32
N TYR A 168 -1.75 -2.97 -22.47
CA TYR A 168 -2.28 -1.59 -22.59
C TYR A 168 -3.81 -1.54 -22.68
N ASP A 169 -4.46 -2.65 -23.01
CA ASP A 169 -5.92 -2.74 -23.02
C ASP A 169 -6.50 -2.63 -21.61
N ARG A 170 -7.76 -2.17 -21.53
CA ARG A 170 -8.49 -2.17 -20.25
C ARG A 170 -8.67 -3.60 -19.76
N GLY A 171 -8.11 -3.88 -18.59
CA GLY A 171 -8.15 -5.20 -17.99
C GLY A 171 -7.56 -5.24 -16.59
N ILE A 172 -7.31 -6.45 -16.12
CA ILE A 172 -6.86 -6.65 -14.74
C ILE A 172 -5.46 -6.07 -14.49
N MET A 173 -4.55 -6.14 -15.48
CA MET A 173 -3.16 -5.66 -15.33
C MET A 173 -3.11 -4.13 -15.16
N GLU A 174 -3.81 -3.38 -16.00
CA GLU A 174 -3.87 -1.92 -15.89
C GLU A 174 -4.64 -1.47 -14.65
N GLN A 175 -5.67 -2.22 -14.24
CA GLN A 175 -6.39 -1.96 -13.00
C GLN A 175 -5.45 -2.14 -11.79
N ARG A 176 -4.68 -3.22 -11.73
CA ARG A 176 -3.69 -3.45 -10.66
C ARG A 176 -2.68 -2.30 -10.57
N LEU A 177 -2.19 -1.81 -11.71
CA LEU A 177 -1.25 -0.68 -11.76
C LEU A 177 -1.86 0.59 -11.15
N ARG A 178 -3.11 0.91 -11.51
CA ARG A 178 -3.83 2.07 -10.95
C ARG A 178 -4.12 1.92 -9.47
N ASP A 179 -4.47 0.71 -9.04
CA ASP A 179 -4.85 0.45 -7.66
C ASP A 179 -3.65 0.53 -6.71
N VAL A 180 -2.48 -0.03 -7.07
CA VAL A 180 -1.28 0.02 -6.22
C VAL A 180 -0.68 1.42 -6.12
N LEU A 181 -0.88 2.28 -7.11
CA LEU A 181 -0.39 3.67 -7.08
C LEU A 181 -0.90 4.43 -5.86
N GLY A 182 -2.15 4.24 -5.47
CA GLY A 182 -2.76 4.90 -4.31
C GLY A 182 -2.04 4.61 -2.99
N PHE A 183 -1.43 3.43 -2.88
CA PHE A 183 -0.68 3.04 -1.68
C PHE A 183 0.69 3.73 -1.55
N GLN A 184 1.19 4.40 -2.58
CA GLN A 184 2.39 5.25 -2.43
C GLN A 184 2.08 6.57 -1.71
N ILE A 185 0.80 6.95 -1.63
CA ILE A 185 0.32 8.24 -1.09
C ILE A 185 -0.30 8.05 0.30
N GLY A 186 -1.30 7.17 0.44
CA GLY A 186 -2.02 6.92 1.69
C GLY A 186 -1.13 6.39 2.81
N ASP A 187 -1.50 6.60 4.07
CA ASP A 187 -0.81 6.12 5.29
C ASP A 187 0.65 6.58 5.46
N GLY A 188 1.03 7.64 4.78
CA GLY A 188 2.35 8.24 4.78
C GLY A 188 3.13 8.02 3.48
N THR A 189 3.56 9.14 2.87
CA THR A 189 4.38 9.11 1.67
C THR A 189 5.78 8.55 1.93
N ALA A 190 6.50 8.18 0.87
CA ALA A 190 7.88 7.69 0.97
C ALA A 190 8.80 8.64 1.76
N GLN A 191 8.62 9.96 1.59
CA GLN A 191 9.40 10.97 2.29
C GLN A 191 9.15 10.94 3.81
N ILE A 192 7.88 10.84 4.22
CA ILE A 192 7.52 10.73 5.64
C ILE A 192 8.06 9.42 6.21
N MET A 193 7.93 8.30 5.49
CA MET A 193 8.46 7.01 5.96
C MET A 193 9.98 7.02 6.14
N LYS A 194 10.72 7.62 5.21
CA LYS A 194 12.18 7.79 5.34
C LYS A 194 12.56 8.68 6.52
N THR A 195 11.74 9.70 6.85
CA THR A 195 11.93 10.50 8.06
C THR A 195 11.72 9.67 9.32
N VAL A 196 10.73 8.77 9.35
CA VAL A 196 10.51 7.84 10.48
C VAL A 196 11.74 6.94 10.65
N ILE A 197 12.22 6.31 9.57
CA ILE A 197 13.41 5.44 9.61
C ILE A 197 14.63 6.21 10.15
N ALA A 198 14.88 7.43 9.66
CA ALA A 198 16.03 8.20 10.09
C ALA A 198 15.99 8.60 11.57
N ARG A 199 14.79 8.78 12.14
CA ARG A 199 14.61 9.13 13.57
C ARG A 199 14.74 7.94 14.52
N THR A 200 14.66 6.71 14.00
CA THR A 200 14.74 5.47 14.78
C THR A 200 16.15 4.87 14.78
N ARG A 201 17.10 5.51 14.07
CA ARG A 201 18.54 5.14 14.02
C ARG A 201 19.36 6.03 14.95
#